data_dc601d207a0b3b92e178f7548b2dd0a0
#
_entry.id   dc601d207a0b3b92e178f7548b2dd0a0
#
_cell.length_a   1.000
_cell.length_b   1.000
_cell.length_c   1.000
_cell.angle_alpha   90.00
_cell.angle_beta   90.00
_cell.angle_gamma   90.00
#
_symmetry.space_group_name_H-M   'P 1'
#
loop_
_entity.id
_entity.type
_entity.pdbx_description
1 polymer ?
#
loop_
_entity_poly.entity_id
_entity_poly.type
_entity_poly.pdbx_seq_one_letter_code
_entity_poly.pdbx_strand_id
1 'polypeptide(L)'
;RDRYTTGILASQTIKGMIASGKIISEANIIEKQIQPASIDLRLSSVAYRVQASFLPGQNATVQEKLKTMEMHQIDLSNGAVLEKGCVYIVPLQESLRLTNGFSGTANPKSSTGRLDVFTRLLTDYTSEFETVQSGYNGPLYAEISPRTFSILVRKDSTLNQLRFRKGNPLAADSAMRKLQETEGLIGSEKSKIDINNGVAISVDLSGQAKNGLIGYRAKPHTAIVDIDKPDSCSVLDYWEPVYKQKNRPANLILNPDEFYILMSKEFVTVPINYAAEMRAYDTKAVSYTH
;
A
#
# COMPACT_ATOMS: atom_id res chain seq x y z
N ARG A 1 0.98 -29.60 -12.08
CA ARG A 1 1.32 -28.82 -13.30
C ARG A 1 0.58 -27.51 -13.20
N ASP A 2 1.28 -26.40 -13.02
CA ASP A 2 0.69 -25.06 -13.00
C ASP A 2 -0.03 -24.82 -14.34
N ARG A 3 -1.35 -24.68 -14.28
CA ARG A 3 -2.20 -24.44 -15.46
C ARG A 3 -1.95 -23.07 -16.11
N TYR A 4 -1.27 -22.16 -15.40
CA TYR A 4 -1.03 -20.79 -15.87
C TYR A 4 0.45 -20.50 -15.94
N THR A 5 0.90 -20.03 -17.09
CA THR A 5 2.27 -19.56 -17.29
C THR A 5 2.50 -18.12 -16.80
N THR A 6 1.42 -17.39 -16.52
CA THR A 6 1.42 -16.00 -16.05
C THR A 6 0.44 -15.83 -14.90
N GLY A 7 0.72 -14.93 -13.96
CA GLY A 7 -0.19 -14.64 -12.87
C GLY A 7 0.50 -14.01 -11.66
N ILE A 8 -0.31 -13.58 -10.69
CA ILE A 8 0.12 -13.22 -9.35
C ILE A 8 0.48 -14.50 -8.60
N LEU A 9 1.58 -14.48 -7.86
CA LEU A 9 2.06 -15.67 -7.15
C LEU A 9 1.33 -15.83 -5.81
N ALA A 10 0.78 -17.01 -5.59
CA ALA A 10 0.13 -17.38 -4.32
C ALA A 10 1.16 -17.70 -3.23
N SER A 11 0.70 -17.73 -1.97
CA SER A 11 1.52 -18.00 -0.78
C SER A 11 2.39 -19.25 -0.89
N GLN A 12 1.91 -20.33 -1.50
CA GLN A 12 2.68 -21.56 -1.71
C GLN A 12 3.92 -21.32 -2.57
N THR A 13 3.77 -20.53 -3.63
CA THR A 13 4.89 -20.16 -4.51
C THR A 13 5.86 -19.23 -3.79
N ILE A 14 5.35 -18.28 -3.00
CA ILE A 14 6.18 -17.38 -2.18
C ILE A 14 7.01 -18.20 -1.17
N LYS A 15 6.41 -19.19 -0.50
CA LYS A 15 7.14 -20.13 0.37
C LYS A 15 8.24 -20.88 -0.38
N GLY A 16 7.96 -21.32 -1.60
CA GLY A 16 8.96 -21.94 -2.48
C GLY A 16 10.09 -20.97 -2.88
N MET A 17 9.79 -19.69 -3.08
CA MET A 17 10.80 -18.66 -3.34
C MET A 17 11.71 -18.40 -2.13
N ILE A 18 11.16 -18.42 -0.93
CA ILE A 18 11.94 -18.33 0.32
C ILE A 18 12.83 -19.56 0.46
N ALA A 19 12.29 -20.77 0.33
CA ALA A 19 13.05 -22.01 0.46
C ALA A 19 14.18 -22.14 -0.59
N SER A 20 13.99 -21.57 -1.79
CA SER A 20 15.00 -21.57 -2.86
C SER A 20 15.96 -20.38 -2.80
N GLY A 21 15.89 -19.52 -1.79
CA GLY A 21 16.76 -18.36 -1.64
C GLY A 21 16.52 -17.24 -2.65
N LYS A 22 15.35 -17.17 -3.28
CA LYS A 22 14.96 -16.04 -4.13
C LYS A 22 14.46 -14.84 -3.32
N ILE A 23 13.95 -15.09 -2.13
CA ILE A 23 13.66 -14.10 -1.09
C ILE A 23 14.54 -14.45 0.08
N ILE A 24 15.41 -13.55 0.48
CA ILE A 24 16.35 -13.70 1.59
C ILE A 24 16.06 -12.62 2.63
N SER A 25 16.38 -12.88 3.87
CA SER A 25 16.22 -11.93 4.95
C SER A 25 17.33 -12.07 5.99
N GLU A 26 17.66 -10.96 6.67
CA GLU A 26 18.60 -10.94 7.78
C GLU A 26 18.14 -11.84 8.94
N ALA A 27 16.86 -11.81 9.24
CA ALA A 27 16.22 -12.68 10.21
C ALA A 27 15.25 -13.65 9.51
N ASN A 28 14.98 -14.79 10.13
CA ASN A 28 14.05 -15.77 9.57
C ASN A 28 12.70 -15.13 9.22
N ILE A 29 12.21 -15.41 8.00
CA ILE A 29 10.88 -15.01 7.57
C ILE A 29 9.86 -15.84 8.33
N ILE A 30 8.95 -15.18 9.03
CA ILE A 30 7.91 -15.81 9.84
C ILE A 30 6.61 -15.98 9.04
N GLU A 31 5.84 -16.99 9.41
CA GLU A 31 4.59 -17.33 8.73
C GLU A 31 3.61 -16.15 8.64
N LYS A 32 3.55 -15.30 9.66
CA LYS A 32 2.68 -14.12 9.74
C LYS A 32 2.95 -13.09 8.61
N GLN A 33 4.16 -13.06 8.05
CA GLN A 33 4.49 -12.17 6.94
C GLN A 33 3.88 -12.64 5.61
N ILE A 34 3.61 -13.95 5.48
CA ILE A 34 3.16 -14.55 4.23
C ILE A 34 1.65 -14.44 4.14
N GLN A 35 1.17 -13.58 3.26
CA GLN A 35 -0.22 -13.37 2.96
C GLN A 35 -0.66 -14.25 1.77
N PRO A 36 -1.95 -14.40 1.47
CA PRO A 36 -2.41 -15.27 0.38
C PRO A 36 -1.75 -15.02 -0.99
N ALA A 37 -1.40 -13.75 -1.29
CA ALA A 37 -0.79 -13.34 -2.58
C ALA A 37 0.29 -12.26 -2.43
N SER A 38 0.87 -12.11 -1.25
CA SER A 38 1.93 -11.11 -0.98
C SER A 38 2.79 -11.53 0.21
N ILE A 39 3.88 -10.82 0.42
CA ILE A 39 4.71 -10.89 1.62
C ILE A 39 4.80 -9.51 2.25
N ASP A 40 4.58 -9.42 3.55
CA ASP A 40 4.81 -8.20 4.33
C ASP A 40 6.30 -8.00 4.54
N LEU A 41 6.80 -6.81 4.25
CA LEU A 41 8.22 -6.47 4.35
C LEU A 41 8.50 -5.79 5.69
N ARG A 42 9.59 -6.19 6.35
CA ARG A 42 9.97 -5.71 7.68
C ARG A 42 11.02 -4.61 7.61
N LEU A 43 10.84 -3.60 8.45
CA LEU A 43 11.87 -2.57 8.65
C LEU A 43 13.12 -3.16 9.32
N SER A 44 14.30 -2.74 8.88
CA SER A 44 15.57 -2.97 9.58
C SER A 44 15.70 -2.06 10.80
N SER A 45 16.88 -2.07 11.43
CA SER A 45 17.14 -1.35 12.69
C SER A 45 17.47 0.12 12.53
N VAL A 46 17.61 0.65 11.32
CA VAL A 46 17.97 2.04 11.06
C VAL A 46 17.01 2.72 10.10
N ALA A 47 16.64 3.97 10.40
CA ALA A 47 15.96 4.86 9.47
C ALA A 47 16.85 6.06 9.16
N TYR A 48 16.91 6.44 7.91
CA TYR A 48 17.61 7.63 7.44
C TYR A 48 16.61 8.76 7.24
N ARG A 49 16.70 9.82 8.05
CA ARG A 49 15.98 11.05 7.78
C ARG A 49 16.64 11.73 6.59
N VAL A 50 15.89 11.97 5.53
CA VAL A 50 16.41 12.57 4.29
C VAL A 50 15.83 13.94 4.01
N GLN A 51 16.55 14.76 3.24
CA GLN A 51 16.14 16.13 2.90
C GLN A 51 14.84 16.16 2.11
N ALA A 52 14.70 15.24 1.14
CA ALA A 52 13.55 15.11 0.27
C ALA A 52 13.42 13.66 -0.25
N SER A 53 12.25 13.35 -0.82
CA SER A 53 12.04 12.13 -1.61
C SER A 53 13.00 12.08 -2.80
N PHE A 54 13.51 10.89 -3.12
CA PHE A 54 14.36 10.70 -4.30
C PHE A 54 14.17 9.31 -4.91
N LEU A 55 14.53 9.20 -6.17
CA LEU A 55 14.78 7.93 -6.87
C LEU A 55 16.28 7.82 -7.16
N PRO A 56 16.89 6.64 -7.02
CA PRO A 56 18.33 6.48 -7.29
C PRO A 56 18.67 6.71 -8.77
N GLY A 57 17.72 6.43 -9.67
CA GLY A 57 17.96 6.42 -11.10
C GLY A 57 18.65 5.13 -11.55
N GLN A 58 18.78 4.93 -12.86
CA GLN A 58 19.27 3.68 -13.44
C GLN A 58 20.78 3.40 -13.19
N ASN A 59 21.54 4.40 -12.74
CA ASN A 59 23.00 4.32 -12.62
C ASN A 59 23.52 4.40 -11.18
N ALA A 60 22.63 4.40 -10.19
CA ALA A 60 23.04 4.52 -8.79
C ALA A 60 22.23 3.57 -7.88
N THR A 61 22.80 3.25 -6.74
CA THR A 61 22.12 2.57 -5.65
C THR A 61 21.43 3.57 -4.71
N VAL A 62 20.49 3.09 -3.92
CA VAL A 62 19.88 3.89 -2.85
C VAL A 62 20.93 4.34 -1.83
N GLN A 63 21.89 3.48 -1.50
CA GLN A 63 22.97 3.80 -0.56
C GLN A 63 23.90 4.91 -1.07
N GLU A 64 24.19 4.95 -2.37
CA GLU A 64 24.97 6.04 -2.94
C GLU A 64 24.24 7.37 -2.86
N LYS A 65 22.92 7.39 -3.09
CA LYS A 65 22.10 8.59 -2.95
C LYS A 65 21.96 9.04 -1.49
N LEU A 66 21.85 8.10 -0.57
CA LEU A 66 21.80 8.42 0.86
C LEU A 66 23.01 9.22 1.35
N LYS A 67 24.22 8.97 0.81
CA LYS A 67 25.43 9.74 1.17
C LYS A 67 25.29 11.26 1.00
N THR A 68 24.40 11.69 0.11
CA THR A 68 24.16 13.13 -0.16
C THR A 68 22.81 13.62 0.35
N MET A 69 21.86 12.72 0.57
CA MET A 69 20.49 13.08 0.93
C MET A 69 20.20 12.90 2.42
N GLU A 70 21.02 12.13 3.13
CA GLU A 70 20.87 11.87 4.56
C GLU A 70 21.11 13.13 5.38
N MET A 71 20.26 13.38 6.35
CA MET A 71 20.42 14.41 7.38
C MET A 71 20.95 13.82 8.69
N HIS A 72 20.35 12.73 9.13
CA HIS A 72 20.77 11.95 10.31
C HIS A 72 20.13 10.56 10.28
N GLN A 73 20.65 9.69 11.14
CA GLN A 73 20.16 8.32 11.33
C GLN A 73 19.38 8.20 12.63
N ILE A 74 18.40 7.30 12.64
CA ILE A 74 17.54 7.00 13.79
C ILE A 74 17.60 5.50 14.04
N ASP A 75 17.90 5.10 15.27
CA ASP A 75 17.87 3.69 15.68
C ASP A 75 16.42 3.25 15.94
N LEU A 76 15.98 2.22 15.22
CA LEU A 76 14.66 1.61 15.36
C LEU A 76 14.64 0.39 16.29
N SER A 77 15.76 -0.02 16.84
CA SER A 77 15.87 -1.28 17.63
C SER A 77 14.90 -1.30 18.81
N ASN A 78 14.73 -0.18 19.49
CA ASN A 78 13.82 -0.02 20.63
C ASN A 78 12.56 0.81 20.29
N GLY A 79 12.40 1.17 19.05
CA GLY A 79 11.33 2.01 18.55
C GLY A 79 11.70 3.47 18.50
N ALA A 80 11.24 4.14 17.43
CA ALA A 80 11.41 5.58 17.23
C ALA A 80 10.19 6.17 16.53
N VAL A 81 9.99 7.46 16.74
CA VAL A 81 8.92 8.22 16.13
C VAL A 81 9.38 8.71 14.75
N LEU A 82 8.59 8.37 13.74
CA LEU A 82 8.67 9.03 12.44
C LEU A 82 7.64 10.15 12.40
N GLU A 83 8.14 11.37 12.30
CA GLU A 83 7.32 12.56 12.44
C GLU A 83 6.54 12.89 11.15
N LYS A 84 5.34 13.40 11.35
CA LYS A 84 4.50 13.95 10.29
C LYS A 84 5.26 15.01 9.47
N GLY A 85 5.12 14.94 8.14
CA GLY A 85 5.73 15.89 7.21
C GLY A 85 7.21 15.65 6.91
N CYS A 86 7.79 14.61 7.50
CA CYS A 86 9.18 14.23 7.26
C CYS A 86 9.27 13.03 6.31
N VAL A 87 10.41 12.89 5.63
CA VAL A 87 10.69 11.77 4.74
C VAL A 87 11.85 10.95 5.29
N TYR A 88 11.65 9.63 5.30
CA TYR A 88 12.61 8.66 5.80
C TYR A 88 12.85 7.58 4.77
N ILE A 89 14.09 7.13 4.63
CA ILE A 89 14.45 5.90 3.91
C ILE A 89 14.84 4.85 4.93
N VAL A 90 14.19 3.70 4.89
CA VAL A 90 14.44 2.60 5.81
C VAL A 90 14.80 1.36 5.01
N PRO A 91 16.01 0.79 5.20
CA PRO A 91 16.33 -0.51 4.64
C PRO A 91 15.33 -1.56 5.14
N LEU A 92 14.96 -2.48 4.28
CA LEU A 92 14.13 -3.62 4.65
C LEU A 92 15.01 -4.83 4.96
N GLN A 93 14.53 -5.73 5.82
CA GLN A 93 15.28 -6.95 6.16
C GLN A 93 15.29 -7.95 5.01
N GLU A 94 14.26 -7.90 4.17
CA GLU A 94 14.13 -8.74 2.99
C GLU A 94 14.93 -8.16 1.82
N SER A 95 15.56 -9.05 1.07
CA SER A 95 16.24 -8.78 -0.19
C SER A 95 15.89 -9.84 -1.22
N LEU A 96 16.14 -9.57 -2.48
CA LEU A 96 15.68 -10.42 -3.57
C LEU A 96 16.84 -10.95 -4.43
N ARG A 97 16.65 -12.14 -4.97
CA ARG A 97 17.45 -12.78 -6.02
C ARG A 97 16.50 -13.38 -7.06
N LEU A 98 15.82 -12.51 -7.79
CA LEU A 98 14.84 -12.97 -8.77
C LEU A 98 15.52 -13.47 -10.05
N THR A 99 14.92 -14.48 -10.66
CA THR A 99 15.26 -14.90 -12.03
C THR A 99 14.42 -14.15 -13.04
N ASN A 100 14.88 -14.08 -14.29
CA ASN A 100 14.12 -13.46 -15.38
C ASN A 100 12.71 -14.03 -15.49
N GLY A 101 11.75 -13.16 -15.79
CA GLY A 101 10.33 -13.50 -15.86
C GLY A 101 9.56 -13.33 -14.54
N PHE A 102 10.29 -13.16 -13.42
CA PHE A 102 9.68 -12.81 -12.13
C PHE A 102 9.91 -11.34 -11.82
N SER A 103 8.84 -10.63 -11.51
CA SER A 103 8.85 -9.24 -11.10
C SER A 103 7.93 -9.03 -9.90
N GLY A 104 7.90 -7.84 -9.35
CA GLY A 104 7.04 -7.52 -8.22
C GLY A 104 6.47 -6.12 -8.26
N THR A 105 5.39 -5.93 -7.53
CA THR A 105 4.81 -4.61 -7.25
C THR A 105 4.51 -4.53 -5.76
N ALA A 106 4.98 -3.48 -5.13
CA ALA A 106 4.68 -3.22 -3.73
C ALA A 106 3.50 -2.26 -3.59
N ASN A 107 2.88 -2.30 -2.44
CA ASN A 107 1.84 -1.37 -2.03
C ASN A 107 1.92 -1.19 -0.51
N PRO A 108 1.50 -0.04 0.03
CA PRO A 108 1.25 0.08 1.45
C PRO A 108 0.24 -0.98 1.91
N LYS A 109 0.40 -1.48 3.12
CA LYS A 109 -0.66 -2.28 3.76
C LYS A 109 -1.90 -1.40 3.95
N SER A 110 -3.08 -1.98 3.89
CA SER A 110 -4.33 -1.21 4.08
C SER A 110 -4.39 -0.49 5.44
N SER A 111 -3.80 -1.07 6.49
CA SER A 111 -3.63 -0.41 7.79
C SER A 111 -2.75 0.84 7.70
N THR A 112 -1.67 0.78 6.93
CA THR A 112 -0.76 1.90 6.68
C THR A 112 -1.45 3.01 5.89
N GLY A 113 -2.16 2.65 4.81
CA GLY A 113 -2.91 3.60 4.00
C GLY A 113 -4.02 4.32 4.78
N ARG A 114 -4.71 3.62 5.69
CA ARG A 114 -5.73 4.23 6.56
C ARG A 114 -5.18 5.21 7.60
N LEU A 115 -3.89 5.21 7.85
CA LEU A 115 -3.21 6.18 8.74
C LEU A 115 -2.59 7.34 7.96
N ASP A 116 -2.79 7.40 6.64
CA ASP A 116 -2.15 8.38 5.75
C ASP A 116 -0.62 8.37 5.90
N VAL A 117 -0.06 7.19 6.03
CA VAL A 117 1.38 6.98 6.01
C VAL A 117 1.79 6.64 4.58
N PHE A 118 2.35 7.61 3.92
CA PHE A 118 2.84 7.44 2.56
C PHE A 118 4.07 6.54 2.59
N THR A 119 3.96 5.35 2.04
CA THR A 119 5.02 4.34 2.06
C THR A 119 5.23 3.79 0.67
N ARG A 120 6.45 3.90 0.14
CA ARG A 120 6.81 3.44 -1.20
C ARG A 120 8.04 2.53 -1.17
N LEU A 121 8.03 1.48 -1.98
CA LEU A 121 9.20 0.63 -2.17
C LEU A 121 10.21 1.29 -3.11
N LEU A 122 11.49 1.20 -2.74
CA LEU A 122 12.63 1.50 -3.62
C LEU A 122 13.50 0.27 -3.78
N THR A 123 14.07 0.14 -4.98
CA THR A 123 15.15 -0.79 -5.32
C THR A 123 16.36 -0.01 -5.82
N ASP A 124 17.50 -0.62 -5.84
CA ASP A 124 18.67 -0.04 -6.52
C ASP A 124 18.41 0.06 -8.04
N TYR A 125 19.03 1.02 -8.69
CA TYR A 125 18.99 1.22 -10.16
C TYR A 125 17.58 1.42 -10.74
N THR A 126 16.65 1.98 -9.94
CA THR A 126 15.27 2.23 -10.39
C THR A 126 15.00 3.69 -10.69
N SER A 127 14.12 3.94 -11.66
CA SER A 127 13.49 5.24 -11.93
C SER A 127 12.00 5.28 -11.56
N GLU A 128 11.51 4.24 -10.87
CA GLU A 128 10.10 4.10 -10.47
C GLU A 128 10.01 3.59 -9.03
N PHE A 129 9.03 4.11 -8.28
CA PHE A 129 8.64 3.54 -6.99
C PHE A 129 7.78 2.30 -7.19
N GLU A 130 7.63 1.49 -6.15
CA GLU A 130 6.72 0.34 -6.05
C GLU A 130 7.03 -0.81 -7.00
N THR A 131 8.00 -0.67 -7.89
CA THR A 131 8.29 -1.65 -8.93
C THR A 131 9.58 -2.41 -8.63
N VAL A 132 9.49 -3.75 -8.65
CA VAL A 132 10.63 -4.65 -8.68
C VAL A 132 10.77 -5.20 -10.09
N GLN A 133 11.82 -4.80 -10.79
CA GLN A 133 12.08 -5.22 -12.16
C GLN A 133 12.30 -6.73 -12.27
N SER A 134 11.99 -7.27 -13.46
CA SER A 134 12.23 -8.69 -13.73
C SER A 134 13.74 -9.03 -13.58
N GLY A 135 14.02 -10.08 -12.80
CA GLY A 135 15.38 -10.52 -12.55
C GLY A 135 16.15 -9.66 -11.55
N TYR A 136 15.48 -8.79 -10.79
CA TYR A 136 16.14 -7.95 -9.80
C TYR A 136 16.88 -8.78 -8.74
N ASN A 137 18.10 -8.36 -8.45
CA ASN A 137 18.95 -8.95 -7.41
C ASN A 137 19.56 -7.82 -6.57
N GLY A 138 19.12 -7.70 -5.32
CA GLY A 138 19.56 -6.62 -4.45
C GLY A 138 18.68 -6.39 -3.23
N PRO A 139 19.05 -5.38 -2.41
CA PRO A 139 18.31 -4.97 -1.23
C PRO A 139 17.01 -4.25 -1.59
N LEU A 140 16.12 -4.17 -0.60
CA LEU A 140 14.88 -3.42 -0.68
C LEU A 140 14.88 -2.29 0.35
N TYR A 141 14.23 -1.19 0.04
CA TYR A 141 14.08 -0.04 0.93
C TYR A 141 12.64 0.46 0.93
N ALA A 142 12.20 1.01 2.03
CA ALA A 142 10.94 1.74 2.12
C ALA A 142 11.22 3.24 2.27
N GLU A 143 10.65 4.06 1.41
CA GLU A 143 10.46 5.47 1.69
C GLU A 143 9.18 5.61 2.52
N ILE A 144 9.28 6.28 3.65
CA ILE A 144 8.16 6.46 4.58
C ILE A 144 8.00 7.94 4.85
N SER A 145 6.79 8.45 4.63
CA SER A 145 6.43 9.84 4.94
C SER A 145 5.06 9.90 5.60
N PRO A 146 4.98 9.96 6.92
CA PRO A 146 3.71 10.17 7.61
C PRO A 146 3.11 11.53 7.23
N ARG A 147 1.86 11.57 6.78
CA ARG A 147 1.21 12.81 6.30
C ARG A 147 0.28 13.41 7.33
N THR A 148 -0.50 12.58 8.00
CA THR A 148 -1.51 13.02 8.97
C THR A 148 -1.10 12.78 10.41
N PHE A 149 -0.59 11.60 10.74
CA PHE A 149 -0.21 11.20 12.09
C PHE A 149 1.29 10.92 12.17
N SER A 150 1.97 11.39 13.24
CA SER A 150 3.27 10.85 13.58
C SER A 150 3.13 9.41 14.09
N ILE A 151 4.02 8.53 13.69
CA ILE A 151 3.93 7.10 13.98
C ILE A 151 5.13 6.61 14.76
N LEU A 152 4.91 5.65 15.65
CA LEU A 152 5.95 4.90 16.31
C LEU A 152 6.18 3.59 15.55
N VAL A 153 7.40 3.38 15.09
CA VAL A 153 7.84 2.18 14.37
C VAL A 153 9.02 1.54 15.09
N ARG A 154 9.27 0.28 14.79
CA ARG A 154 10.40 -0.50 15.34
C ARG A 154 11.06 -1.32 14.24
N LYS A 155 12.22 -1.88 14.53
CA LYS A 155 12.69 -3.04 13.80
C LYS A 155 11.58 -4.09 13.77
N ASP A 156 11.40 -4.77 12.65
CA ASP A 156 10.35 -5.77 12.37
C ASP A 156 8.95 -5.18 12.12
N SER A 157 8.70 -3.88 12.30
CA SER A 157 7.44 -3.25 11.86
C SER A 157 7.23 -3.45 10.36
N THR A 158 5.96 -3.66 9.96
CA THR A 158 5.60 -3.88 8.55
C THR A 158 4.61 -2.81 8.07
N LEU A 159 5.01 -2.03 7.06
CA LEU A 159 4.22 -0.93 6.50
C LEU A 159 3.78 -1.19 5.06
N ASN A 160 4.55 -1.93 4.31
CA ASN A 160 4.26 -2.29 2.92
C ASN A 160 4.31 -3.80 2.70
N GLN A 161 3.72 -4.21 1.59
CA GLN A 161 3.65 -5.59 1.14
C GLN A 161 4.12 -5.69 -0.30
N LEU A 162 4.72 -6.82 -0.66
CA LEU A 162 5.23 -7.08 -2.00
C LEU A 162 4.46 -8.25 -2.62
N ARG A 163 3.88 -8.02 -3.79
CA ARG A 163 3.26 -9.04 -4.63
C ARG A 163 4.21 -9.40 -5.76
N PHE A 164 4.44 -10.68 -5.92
CA PHE A 164 5.21 -11.20 -7.05
C PHE A 164 4.29 -11.60 -8.20
N ARG A 165 4.78 -11.43 -9.40
CA ARG A 165 4.09 -11.85 -10.63
C ARG A 165 5.05 -12.55 -11.58
N LYS A 166 4.51 -13.46 -12.36
CA LYS A 166 5.18 -14.08 -13.50
C LYS A 166 4.46 -13.63 -14.77
N GLY A 167 5.20 -13.06 -15.72
CA GLY A 167 4.61 -12.45 -16.92
C GLY A 167 3.79 -11.19 -16.65
N ASN A 168 2.81 -10.91 -17.51
CA ASN A 168 1.90 -9.77 -17.39
C ASN A 168 0.44 -10.25 -17.22
N PRO A 169 -0.04 -10.38 -15.98
CA PRO A 169 -1.34 -10.98 -15.67
C PRO A 169 -2.54 -10.00 -15.73
N LEU A 170 -2.43 -8.85 -16.40
CA LEU A 170 -3.52 -7.89 -16.45
C LEU A 170 -4.76 -8.52 -17.11
N ALA A 171 -5.88 -8.51 -16.41
CA ALA A 171 -7.15 -8.92 -16.94
C ALA A 171 -7.70 -7.86 -17.89
N ALA A 172 -8.08 -8.24 -19.10
CA ALA A 172 -8.77 -7.37 -20.03
C ALA A 172 -10.18 -7.03 -19.50
N ASP A 173 -10.73 -5.88 -19.86
CA ASP A 173 -12.08 -5.47 -19.48
C ASP A 173 -13.15 -6.48 -19.92
N SER A 174 -12.96 -7.14 -21.05
CA SER A 174 -13.84 -8.22 -21.52
C SER A 174 -13.88 -9.41 -20.56
N ALA A 175 -12.74 -9.77 -19.98
CA ALA A 175 -12.66 -10.82 -18.96
C ALA A 175 -13.33 -10.37 -17.65
N MET A 176 -13.18 -9.12 -17.26
CA MET A 176 -13.85 -8.55 -16.08
C MET A 176 -15.36 -8.51 -16.25
N ARG A 177 -15.88 -8.14 -17.44
CA ARG A 177 -17.32 -8.19 -17.74
C ARG A 177 -17.87 -9.61 -17.62
N LYS A 178 -17.14 -10.60 -18.16
CA LYS A 178 -17.51 -12.00 -18.02
C LYS A 178 -17.53 -12.46 -16.55
N LEU A 179 -16.52 -12.06 -15.77
CA LEU A 179 -16.47 -12.36 -14.33
C LEU A 179 -17.64 -11.71 -13.59
N GLN A 180 -18.01 -10.48 -13.94
CA GLN A 180 -19.18 -9.84 -13.38
C GLN A 180 -20.47 -10.61 -13.65
N GLU A 181 -20.63 -11.18 -14.86
CA GLU A 181 -21.78 -11.97 -15.23
C GLU A 181 -21.83 -13.31 -14.49
N THR A 182 -20.68 -13.97 -14.29
CA THR A 182 -20.58 -15.31 -13.72
C THR A 182 -20.46 -15.32 -12.20
N GLU A 183 -19.66 -14.42 -11.64
CA GLU A 183 -19.27 -14.41 -10.21
C GLU A 183 -19.87 -13.24 -9.43
N GLY A 184 -20.34 -12.16 -10.11
CA GLY A 184 -20.89 -11.01 -9.44
C GLY A 184 -19.85 -10.20 -8.67
N LEU A 185 -18.87 -9.59 -9.37
CA LEU A 185 -17.80 -8.79 -8.75
C LEU A 185 -18.32 -7.63 -7.92
N ILE A 186 -19.42 -7.03 -8.34
CA ILE A 186 -20.09 -5.93 -7.64
C ILE A 186 -21.53 -6.33 -7.33
N GLY A 187 -21.87 -6.32 -6.05
CA GLY A 187 -23.21 -6.56 -5.54
C GLY A 187 -24.05 -5.28 -5.53
N SER A 188 -24.42 -4.77 -6.69
CA SER A 188 -25.42 -3.72 -6.84
C SER A 188 -26.26 -3.99 -8.09
N GLU A 189 -27.35 -3.24 -8.27
CA GLU A 189 -28.24 -3.41 -9.44
C GLU A 189 -27.45 -3.61 -10.73
N LYS A 190 -27.68 -4.73 -11.40
CA LYS A 190 -26.94 -5.23 -12.58
C LYS A 190 -26.81 -4.26 -13.76
N SER A 191 -27.44 -3.09 -13.68
CA SER A 191 -27.66 -2.21 -14.84
C SER A 191 -26.63 -1.08 -15.04
N LYS A 192 -25.67 -0.87 -14.15
CA LYS A 192 -24.77 0.31 -14.24
C LYS A 192 -23.34 0.08 -13.71
N ILE A 193 -22.73 -1.06 -14.02
CA ILE A 193 -21.34 -1.27 -13.64
C ILE A 193 -20.45 -0.71 -14.72
N ASP A 194 -19.65 0.29 -14.36
CA ASP A 194 -18.65 0.86 -15.25
C ASP A 194 -17.37 0.02 -15.17
N ILE A 195 -17.02 -0.60 -16.29
CA ILE A 195 -15.78 -1.39 -16.45
C ILE A 195 -14.99 -0.75 -17.60
N ASN A 196 -13.99 0.03 -17.23
CA ASN A 196 -13.06 0.69 -18.13
C ASN A 196 -11.67 0.74 -17.48
N ASN A 197 -10.75 -0.08 -17.94
CA ASN A 197 -9.43 -0.32 -17.30
C ASN A 197 -9.54 -0.73 -15.82
N GLY A 198 -10.59 -1.43 -15.46
CA GLY A 198 -10.93 -1.81 -14.12
C GLY A 198 -12.40 -1.63 -13.81
N VAL A 199 -12.80 -1.98 -12.62
CA VAL A 199 -14.16 -1.83 -12.11
C VAL A 199 -14.24 -0.55 -11.29
N ALA A 200 -15.06 0.42 -11.74
CA ALA A 200 -15.27 1.66 -11.01
C ALA A 200 -16.11 1.43 -9.75
N ILE A 201 -15.67 1.98 -8.65
CA ILE A 201 -16.41 2.03 -7.37
C ILE A 201 -16.64 3.48 -6.96
N SER A 202 -17.78 3.77 -6.35
CA SER A 202 -18.15 5.10 -5.90
C SER A 202 -18.17 5.20 -4.36
N VAL A 203 -18.12 6.42 -3.86
CA VAL A 203 -18.23 6.71 -2.43
C VAL A 203 -19.68 6.79 -2.01
N ASP A 204 -20.04 6.16 -0.88
CA ASP A 204 -21.38 6.31 -0.28
C ASP A 204 -21.49 7.64 0.48
N LEU A 205 -22.15 8.61 -0.13
CA LEU A 205 -22.49 9.89 0.50
C LEU A 205 -23.92 9.90 1.05
N SER A 206 -24.68 8.80 0.92
CA SER A 206 -26.06 8.72 1.41
C SER A 206 -26.13 8.53 2.93
N GLY A 207 -25.12 7.90 3.50
CA GLY A 207 -25.06 7.57 4.93
C GLY A 207 -26.13 6.57 5.38
N GLN A 208 -26.74 5.84 4.44
CA GLN A 208 -27.83 4.91 4.75
C GLN A 208 -27.39 3.76 5.65
N ALA A 209 -26.18 3.27 5.45
CA ALA A 209 -25.67 2.10 6.16
C ALA A 209 -25.38 2.34 7.64
N LYS A 210 -25.22 3.59 8.11
CA LYS A 210 -24.74 3.92 9.45
C LYS A 210 -25.39 5.20 10.04
N ASN A 211 -26.71 5.29 10.04
CA ASN A 211 -27.43 6.40 10.66
C ASN A 211 -26.97 7.80 10.22
N GLY A 212 -26.66 7.95 8.96
CA GLY A 212 -26.17 9.21 8.38
C GLY A 212 -24.65 9.37 8.38
N LEU A 213 -23.89 8.43 8.95
CA LEU A 213 -22.42 8.47 8.91
C LEU A 213 -21.94 8.22 7.47
N ILE A 214 -21.15 9.15 6.94
CA ILE A 214 -20.50 9.06 5.61
C ILE A 214 -19.08 8.50 5.72
N GLY A 215 -18.36 8.88 6.77
CA GLY A 215 -16.97 8.50 6.99
C GLY A 215 -16.36 9.23 8.18
N TYR A 216 -15.06 9.34 8.13
CA TYR A 216 -14.28 10.00 9.19
C TYR A 216 -13.29 10.97 8.58
N ARG A 217 -13.06 12.08 9.27
CA ARG A 217 -11.99 13.03 9.00
C ARG A 217 -10.91 12.90 10.08
N ALA A 218 -9.65 12.89 9.70
CA ALA A 218 -8.55 12.86 10.65
C ALA A 218 -8.47 14.17 11.45
N LYS A 219 -8.25 14.06 12.76
CA LYS A 219 -8.03 15.21 13.62
C LYS A 219 -6.59 15.73 13.46
N PRO A 220 -6.37 17.06 13.48
CA PRO A 220 -5.03 17.61 13.67
C PRO A 220 -4.56 17.42 15.12
N HIS A 221 -3.25 17.43 15.36
CA HIS A 221 -2.64 17.46 16.69
C HIS A 221 -3.04 16.28 17.61
N THR A 222 -2.98 15.07 17.08
CA THR A 222 -3.23 13.85 17.85
C THR A 222 -1.96 13.34 18.55
N ALA A 223 -2.12 12.37 19.43
CA ALA A 223 -1.00 11.60 19.97
C ALA A 223 -0.35 10.72 18.87
N ILE A 224 0.81 10.17 19.17
CA ILE A 224 1.55 9.28 18.28
C ILE A 224 0.79 7.95 18.12
N VAL A 225 0.73 7.43 16.91
CA VAL A 225 0.13 6.13 16.63
C VAL A 225 1.20 5.04 16.65
N ASP A 226 1.08 4.08 17.55
CA ASP A 226 1.93 2.88 17.57
C ASP A 226 1.39 1.87 16.56
N ILE A 227 2.08 1.73 15.42
CA ILE A 227 1.59 0.87 14.31
C ILE A 227 1.63 -0.62 14.63
N ASP A 228 2.41 -1.03 15.62
CA ASP A 228 2.55 -2.44 16.02
C ASP A 228 1.52 -2.86 17.09
N LYS A 229 0.71 -1.91 17.57
CA LYS A 229 -0.34 -2.15 18.56
C LYS A 229 -1.72 -1.86 17.97
N PRO A 230 -2.30 -2.79 17.19
CA PRO A 230 -3.66 -2.62 16.69
C PRO A 230 -4.64 -2.46 17.87
N ASP A 231 -5.72 -1.72 17.62
CA ASP A 231 -6.82 -1.48 18.59
C ASP A 231 -6.41 -0.83 19.93
N SER A 232 -5.22 -0.22 19.98
CA SER A 232 -4.71 0.43 21.21
C SER A 232 -5.22 1.85 21.41
N CYS A 233 -5.90 2.43 20.41
CA CYS A 233 -6.34 3.82 20.43
C CYS A 233 -7.87 3.92 20.31
N SER A 234 -8.46 4.88 21.02
CA SER A 234 -9.86 5.25 20.78
C SER A 234 -10.00 5.94 19.42
N VAL A 235 -10.93 5.48 18.60
CA VAL A 235 -11.17 6.06 17.27
C VAL A 235 -11.47 7.56 17.38
N LEU A 236 -12.26 7.97 18.35
CA LEU A 236 -12.66 9.37 18.52
C LEU A 236 -11.54 10.30 19.01
N ASP A 237 -10.42 9.78 19.48
CA ASP A 237 -9.26 10.61 19.81
C ASP A 237 -8.51 11.07 18.55
N TYR A 238 -8.59 10.28 17.47
CA TYR A 238 -7.88 10.51 16.22
C TYR A 238 -8.78 10.96 15.07
N TRP A 239 -10.08 10.67 15.14
CA TRP A 239 -11.01 10.84 14.04
C TRP A 239 -12.27 11.58 14.46
N GLU A 240 -12.75 12.44 13.59
CA GLU A 240 -14.08 13.07 13.68
C GLU A 240 -15.05 12.37 12.72
N PRO A 241 -16.21 11.88 13.21
CA PRO A 241 -17.20 11.31 12.35
C PRO A 241 -17.84 12.39 11.46
N VAL A 242 -17.97 12.09 10.17
CA VAL A 242 -18.60 12.97 9.19
C VAL A 242 -19.99 12.43 8.86
N TYR A 243 -21.00 13.25 9.10
CA TYR A 243 -22.41 12.88 8.87
C TYR A 243 -23.01 13.63 7.70
N LYS A 244 -23.94 12.96 7.00
CA LYS A 244 -24.79 13.61 6.00
C LYS A 244 -25.54 14.78 6.63
N GLN A 245 -25.49 15.94 5.98
CA GLN A 245 -26.29 17.09 6.40
C GLN A 245 -27.76 16.87 6.08
N LYS A 246 -28.63 17.10 7.06
CA LYS A 246 -30.09 17.06 6.86
C LYS A 246 -30.49 18.14 5.87
N ASN A 247 -31.44 17.81 5.00
CA ASN A 247 -32.01 18.73 3.99
C ASN A 247 -31.03 19.32 2.95
N ARG A 248 -29.90 18.66 2.72
CA ARG A 248 -28.97 19.00 1.64
C ARG A 248 -28.76 17.81 0.71
N PRO A 249 -28.39 18.05 -0.57
CA PRO A 249 -27.95 16.98 -1.46
C PRO A 249 -26.86 16.14 -0.81
N ALA A 250 -26.75 14.86 -1.20
CA ALA A 250 -25.66 14.00 -0.74
C ALA A 250 -24.34 14.46 -1.36
N ASN A 251 -23.65 15.34 -0.69
CA ASN A 251 -22.35 15.87 -1.07
C ASN A 251 -21.41 15.96 0.13
N LEU A 252 -20.11 15.97 -0.13
CA LEU A 252 -19.05 16.20 0.82
C LEU A 252 -18.03 17.15 0.20
N ILE A 253 -17.72 18.21 0.90
CA ILE A 253 -16.61 19.10 0.55
C ILE A 253 -15.36 18.60 1.26
N LEU A 254 -14.35 18.23 0.48
CA LEU A 254 -13.04 17.87 1.01
C LEU A 254 -12.22 19.15 1.13
N ASN A 255 -11.70 19.40 2.33
CA ASN A 255 -10.81 20.53 2.54
C ASN A 255 -9.38 20.15 2.11
N PRO A 256 -8.59 21.10 1.62
CA PRO A 256 -7.17 20.90 1.36
C PRO A 256 -6.44 20.44 2.64
N ASP A 257 -5.42 19.59 2.45
CA ASP A 257 -4.54 19.08 3.51
C ASP A 257 -5.25 18.30 4.64
N GLU A 258 -6.51 17.94 4.46
CA GLU A 258 -7.24 17.05 5.37
C GLU A 258 -7.33 15.63 4.81
N PHE A 259 -7.26 14.64 5.69
CA PHE A 259 -7.38 13.24 5.32
C PHE A 259 -8.73 12.68 5.72
N TYR A 260 -9.37 11.95 4.80
CA TYR A 260 -10.69 11.37 5.00
C TYR A 260 -10.68 9.87 4.73
N ILE A 261 -11.39 9.11 5.55
CA ILE A 261 -11.73 7.71 5.29
C ILE A 261 -13.21 7.64 4.97
N LEU A 262 -13.53 7.20 3.76
CA LEU A 262 -14.90 7.08 3.25
C LEU A 262 -15.18 5.62 2.88
N MET A 263 -16.46 5.23 2.84
CA MET A 263 -16.89 3.89 2.45
C MET A 263 -17.31 3.86 0.99
N SER A 264 -17.06 2.73 0.32
CA SER A 264 -17.64 2.49 -1.00
C SER A 264 -19.15 2.25 -0.89
N LYS A 265 -19.88 2.70 -1.91
CA LYS A 265 -21.30 2.40 -2.06
C LYS A 265 -21.51 0.95 -2.47
N GLU A 266 -20.62 0.44 -3.29
CA GLU A 266 -20.68 -0.90 -3.82
C GLU A 266 -20.04 -1.91 -2.86
N PHE A 267 -20.63 -3.11 -2.79
CA PHE A 267 -20.01 -4.28 -2.20
C PHE A 267 -19.17 -4.99 -3.28
N VAL A 268 -17.90 -5.23 -2.99
CA VAL A 268 -16.97 -5.86 -3.94
C VAL A 268 -16.69 -7.29 -3.53
N THR A 269 -16.86 -8.22 -4.46
CA THR A 269 -16.48 -9.63 -4.31
C THR A 269 -15.25 -9.92 -5.16
N VAL A 270 -14.21 -10.45 -4.55
CA VAL A 270 -13.01 -10.92 -5.25
C VAL A 270 -13.06 -12.44 -5.31
N PRO A 271 -13.24 -13.05 -6.50
CA PRO A 271 -13.26 -14.50 -6.62
C PRO A 271 -11.95 -15.14 -6.17
N ILE A 272 -12.01 -16.38 -5.68
CA ILE A 272 -10.89 -17.08 -5.04
C ILE A 272 -9.62 -17.21 -5.90
N ASN A 273 -9.78 -17.23 -7.22
CA ASN A 273 -8.67 -17.34 -8.18
C ASN A 273 -8.12 -15.99 -8.64
N TYR A 274 -8.54 -14.88 -8.03
CA TYR A 274 -8.18 -13.54 -8.44
C TYR A 274 -7.63 -12.74 -7.27
N ALA A 275 -6.87 -11.72 -7.59
CA ALA A 275 -6.46 -10.67 -6.66
C ALA A 275 -6.95 -9.34 -7.21
N ALA A 276 -7.36 -8.43 -6.33
CA ALA A 276 -7.76 -7.08 -6.69
C ALA A 276 -6.77 -6.07 -6.12
N GLU A 277 -6.60 -4.98 -6.86
CA GLU A 277 -5.83 -3.81 -6.44
C GLU A 277 -6.72 -2.57 -6.57
N MET A 278 -6.71 -1.74 -5.54
CA MET A 278 -7.38 -0.44 -5.59
C MET A 278 -6.46 0.58 -6.27
N ARG A 279 -6.97 1.26 -7.27
CA ARG A 279 -6.27 2.33 -7.98
C ARG A 279 -7.06 3.63 -7.91
N ALA A 280 -6.35 4.76 -7.90
CA ALA A 280 -6.99 6.05 -8.02
C ALA A 280 -7.75 6.15 -9.35
N TYR A 281 -8.97 6.69 -9.28
CA TYR A 281 -9.88 6.78 -10.43
C TYR A 281 -9.30 7.61 -11.59
N ASP A 282 -8.76 8.77 -11.28
CA ASP A 282 -8.12 9.65 -12.26
C ASP A 282 -6.82 10.23 -11.70
N THR A 283 -5.71 9.62 -12.07
CA THR A 283 -4.38 10.10 -11.67
C THR A 283 -3.98 11.39 -12.40
N LYS A 284 -4.65 11.74 -13.50
CA LYS A 284 -4.38 12.99 -14.24
C LYS A 284 -4.98 14.20 -13.54
N ALA A 285 -6.09 14.05 -12.83
CA ALA A 285 -6.69 15.14 -12.04
C ALA A 285 -5.74 15.65 -10.95
N VAL A 286 -4.85 14.81 -10.44
CA VAL A 286 -3.85 15.18 -9.42
C VAL A 286 -2.70 16.02 -10.01
N SER A 287 -2.40 15.88 -11.30
CA SER A 287 -1.27 16.60 -11.94
C SER A 287 -1.58 18.04 -12.33
N TYR A 288 -2.83 18.47 -12.27
CA TYR A 288 -3.25 19.84 -12.59
C TYR A 288 -3.38 20.77 -11.36
N THR A 289 -3.11 20.27 -10.16
CA THR A 289 -3.20 21.03 -8.91
C THR A 289 -1.85 21.47 -8.36
N HIS A 290 -0.80 21.40 -9.17
CA HIS A 290 0.54 21.91 -8.82
C HIS A 290 1.03 22.93 -9.83
#